data_a33b412d1fb517dd1df5b7ee1b97c48b
#
_entry.id   a33b412d1fb517dd1df5b7ee1b97c48b
#
_cell.length_a   1.000
_cell.length_b   1.000
_cell.length_c   1.000
_cell.angle_alpha   90.00
_cell.angle_beta   90.00
_cell.angle_gamma   90.00
#
_symmetry.space_group_name_H-M   'P 1'
#
loop_
_entity.id
_entity.type
_entity.pdbx_description
1 polymer ?
#
loop_
_entity_poly.entity_id
_entity_poly.type
_entity_poly.pdbx_seq_one_letter_code
_entity_poly.pdbx_strand_id
1 'polypeptide(L)'
;PDETARLVDRLVDRRLTWSEAAGIFGTVFHPLAQWAALTRGTTTGSTIVTPDGRWVDPPLEGELASDLLALVASILTGHTTTPDDGIVALWEGHGALLGHMGEGPSRAFFQMGDPADPVLAHHNRMLGTSVKDAWNNVFRRKTWQEGILSREISESPRLELPGRGHVLFRGGVSELARPDWFLDVPWRDRPAEEHGFDPSALSPSIVWPADRAWVLVSEVDYDSTVIGGSREMIAALVAASDLEALEIP
;
A
#
# COMPACT_ATOMS: atom_id res chain seq x y z
N PRO A 1 9.48 -26.39 -21.84
CA PRO A 1 8.60 -25.33 -21.35
C PRO A 1 8.46 -25.35 -19.83
N ASP A 2 8.78 -26.51 -19.21
CA ASP A 2 8.48 -26.69 -17.78
C ASP A 2 9.55 -26.17 -16.81
N GLU A 3 10.81 -26.12 -17.24
CA GLU A 3 11.91 -25.78 -16.34
C GLU A 3 12.08 -24.26 -16.18
N THR A 4 11.83 -23.52 -17.24
CA THR A 4 11.85 -22.04 -17.22
C THR A 4 10.66 -21.47 -16.47
N ALA A 5 9.45 -22.06 -16.63
CA ALA A 5 8.26 -21.70 -15.86
C ALA A 5 8.43 -22.00 -14.37
N ARG A 6 9.03 -23.16 -14.02
CA ARG A 6 9.34 -23.51 -12.62
C ARG A 6 10.44 -22.64 -12.00
N LEU A 7 11.39 -22.13 -12.80
CA LEU A 7 12.40 -21.19 -12.34
C LEU A 7 11.76 -19.81 -12.08
N VAL A 8 10.87 -19.37 -12.97
CA VAL A 8 10.12 -18.12 -12.81
C VAL A 8 9.22 -18.18 -11.57
N ASP A 9 8.45 -19.28 -11.38
CA ASP A 9 7.64 -19.48 -10.17
C ASP A 9 8.47 -19.48 -8.88
N ARG A 10 9.68 -20.07 -8.89
CA ARG A 10 10.59 -20.05 -7.73
C ARG A 10 11.21 -18.70 -7.44
N LEU A 11 11.35 -17.84 -8.46
CA LEU A 11 11.94 -16.50 -8.32
C LEU A 11 10.91 -15.44 -7.93
N VAL A 12 9.62 -15.67 -8.24
CA VAL A 12 8.52 -14.73 -7.95
C VAL A 12 7.96 -14.93 -6.54
N ASP A 13 8.12 -16.10 -5.93
CA ASP A 13 7.38 -16.50 -4.72
C ASP A 13 8.13 -16.24 -3.40
N ARG A 14 9.33 -15.69 -3.41
CA ARG A 14 10.08 -15.38 -2.19
C ARG A 14 10.51 -13.92 -2.14
N ARG A 15 9.80 -13.12 -1.35
CA ARG A 15 10.26 -11.79 -0.97
C ARG A 15 11.64 -11.88 -0.32
N LEU A 16 12.55 -11.04 -0.76
CA LEU A 16 13.83 -10.89 -0.10
C LEU A 16 13.60 -10.17 1.23
N THR A 17 14.05 -10.76 2.33
CA THR A 17 13.99 -10.08 3.62
C THR A 17 15.04 -8.97 3.70
N TRP A 18 14.83 -8.02 4.59
CA TRP A 18 15.78 -6.91 4.78
C TRP A 18 17.14 -7.38 5.30
N SER A 19 17.14 -8.39 6.18
CA SER A 19 18.37 -9.02 6.67
C SER A 19 19.11 -9.79 5.58
N GLU A 20 18.40 -10.48 4.69
CA GLU A 20 18.97 -11.12 3.51
C GLU A 20 19.57 -10.08 2.56
N ALA A 21 18.82 -8.97 2.30
CA ALA A 21 19.32 -7.87 1.48
C ALA A 21 20.61 -7.26 2.08
N ALA A 22 20.60 -6.99 3.38
CA ALA A 22 21.79 -6.48 4.07
C ALA A 22 22.99 -7.42 3.90
N GLY A 23 22.78 -8.73 4.05
CA GLY A 23 23.82 -9.75 3.83
C GLY A 23 24.36 -9.75 2.40
N ILE A 24 23.50 -9.68 1.39
CA ILE A 24 23.87 -9.68 -0.03
C ILE A 24 24.67 -8.42 -0.39
N PHE A 25 24.27 -7.26 0.10
CA PHE A 25 24.93 -5.99 -0.21
C PHE A 25 26.05 -5.61 0.77
N GLY A 26 26.32 -6.46 1.77
CA GLY A 26 27.39 -6.22 2.77
C GLY A 26 27.10 -4.97 3.62
N THR A 27 25.86 -4.78 4.02
CA THR A 27 25.38 -3.74 4.92
C THR A 27 24.86 -4.34 6.23
N VAL A 28 24.37 -3.52 7.14
CA VAL A 28 23.89 -3.98 8.44
C VAL A 28 22.40 -3.68 8.57
N PHE A 29 21.59 -4.70 8.81
CA PHE A 29 20.19 -4.54 9.17
C PHE A 29 20.08 -4.09 10.62
N HIS A 30 19.38 -2.97 10.86
CA HIS A 30 19.18 -2.38 12.19
C HIS A 30 17.82 -1.68 12.26
N PRO A 31 17.28 -1.35 13.45
CA PRO A 31 15.91 -0.84 13.62
C PRO A 31 15.56 0.45 12.85
N LEU A 32 16.55 1.23 12.48
CA LEU A 32 16.39 2.47 11.70
C LEU A 32 16.89 2.33 10.26
N ALA A 33 17.05 1.10 9.77
CA ALA A 33 17.47 0.88 8.40
C ALA A 33 16.41 1.36 7.41
N GLN A 34 16.86 1.86 6.27
CA GLN A 34 16.07 2.17 5.11
C GLN A 34 16.48 1.24 3.97
N TRP A 35 15.52 0.77 3.16
CA TRP A 35 15.80 -0.19 2.09
C TRP A 35 16.91 0.29 1.14
N ALA A 36 16.82 1.54 0.69
CA ALA A 36 17.81 2.14 -0.18
C ALA A 36 19.24 2.13 0.43
N ALA A 37 19.35 2.35 1.74
CA ALA A 37 20.63 2.28 2.44
C ALA A 37 21.18 0.85 2.55
N LEU A 38 20.29 -0.12 2.82
CA LEU A 38 20.66 -1.54 2.91
C LEU A 38 21.14 -2.09 1.56
N THR A 39 20.48 -1.71 0.48
CA THR A 39 20.77 -2.22 -0.86
C THR A 39 21.79 -1.38 -1.63
N ARG A 40 22.36 -0.34 -0.97
CA ARG A 40 23.28 0.63 -1.61
C ARG A 40 22.67 1.26 -2.86
N GLY A 41 21.33 1.29 -2.92
CA GLY A 41 20.58 1.89 -4.02
C GLY A 41 20.62 3.40 -3.95
N THR A 42 20.61 4.02 -5.12
CA THR A 42 20.60 5.49 -5.24
C THR A 42 19.20 6.03 -5.49
N THR A 43 18.21 5.15 -5.72
CA THR A 43 16.84 5.52 -6.06
C THR A 43 15.85 4.69 -5.25
N THR A 44 14.97 5.36 -4.51
CA THR A 44 13.76 4.77 -3.94
C THR A 44 12.80 4.36 -5.07
N GLY A 45 12.10 3.24 -4.89
CA GLY A 45 11.04 2.82 -5.81
C GLY A 45 11.48 2.14 -7.10
N SER A 46 12.76 1.82 -7.31
CA SER A 46 13.23 1.11 -8.50
C SER A 46 13.64 -0.32 -8.20
N THR A 47 13.22 -1.25 -9.05
CA THR A 47 13.71 -2.64 -9.04
C THR A 47 15.23 -2.66 -9.12
N ILE A 48 15.86 -3.41 -8.25
CA ILE A 48 17.31 -3.58 -8.19
C ILE A 48 17.73 -4.98 -8.66
N VAL A 49 18.97 -5.10 -9.16
CA VAL A 49 19.56 -6.39 -9.46
C VAL A 49 20.59 -6.68 -8.39
N THR A 50 20.43 -7.80 -7.70
CA THR A 50 21.41 -8.25 -6.70
C THR A 50 22.71 -8.71 -7.36
N PRO A 51 23.85 -8.76 -6.65
CA PRO A 51 25.11 -9.27 -7.18
C PRO A 51 25.04 -10.70 -7.72
N ASP A 52 24.11 -11.51 -7.22
CA ASP A 52 23.84 -12.87 -7.72
C ASP A 52 22.81 -12.93 -8.87
N GLY A 53 22.41 -11.76 -9.40
CA GLY A 53 21.59 -11.62 -10.61
C GLY A 53 20.08 -11.73 -10.40
N ARG A 54 19.57 -11.71 -9.16
CA ARG A 54 18.14 -11.68 -8.88
C ARG A 54 17.58 -10.26 -9.04
N TRP A 55 16.38 -10.18 -9.59
CA TRP A 55 15.59 -8.95 -9.63
C TRP A 55 14.78 -8.85 -8.34
N VAL A 56 14.86 -7.72 -7.67
CA VAL A 56 14.17 -7.48 -6.39
C VAL A 56 13.49 -6.13 -6.44
N ASP A 57 12.18 -6.14 -6.20
CA ASP A 57 11.40 -4.92 -6.05
C ASP A 57 11.55 -4.38 -4.62
N PRO A 58 11.69 -3.05 -4.47
CA PRO A 58 11.70 -2.44 -3.15
C PRO A 58 10.34 -2.59 -2.45
N PRO A 59 10.29 -2.48 -1.12
CA PRO A 59 9.04 -2.28 -0.41
C PRO A 59 8.33 -1.03 -0.94
N LEU A 60 7.00 -1.06 -0.93
CA LEU A 60 6.22 0.13 -1.26
C LEU A 60 6.29 1.12 -0.08
N GLU A 61 6.59 2.38 -0.40
CA GLU A 61 6.57 3.45 0.61
C GLU A 61 5.16 3.69 1.13
N GLY A 62 5.02 3.82 2.44
CA GLY A 62 3.74 4.06 3.10
C GLY A 62 2.78 2.87 3.13
N GLU A 63 3.24 1.69 2.73
CA GLU A 63 2.40 0.50 2.64
C GLU A 63 3.00 -0.69 3.42
N LEU A 64 2.13 -1.39 4.13
CA LEU A 64 2.42 -2.73 4.63
C LEU A 64 1.63 -3.72 3.74
N ALA A 65 2.34 -4.65 3.14
CA ALA A 65 1.70 -5.64 2.25
C ALA A 65 0.53 -6.35 2.97
N SER A 66 -0.54 -6.63 2.24
CA SER A 66 -1.82 -7.06 2.82
C SER A 66 -1.73 -8.32 3.69
N ASP A 67 -0.90 -9.27 3.29
CA ASP A 67 -0.63 -10.51 4.05
C ASP A 67 0.18 -10.21 5.34
N LEU A 68 1.15 -9.31 5.28
CA LEU A 68 1.90 -8.87 6.47
C LEU A 68 1.02 -8.04 7.41
N LEU A 69 0.16 -7.17 6.86
CA LEU A 69 -0.80 -6.44 7.68
C LEU A 69 -1.75 -7.39 8.41
N ALA A 70 -2.27 -8.42 7.72
CA ALA A 70 -3.13 -9.41 8.34
C ALA A 70 -2.41 -10.17 9.47
N LEU A 71 -1.16 -10.56 9.27
CA LEU A 71 -0.35 -11.23 10.28
C LEU A 71 -0.08 -10.31 11.49
N VAL A 72 0.34 -9.08 11.25
CA VAL A 72 0.56 -8.07 12.30
C VAL A 72 -0.74 -7.82 13.05
N ALA A 73 -1.84 -7.56 12.37
CA ALA A 73 -3.14 -7.33 12.98
C ALA A 73 -3.61 -8.52 13.83
N SER A 74 -3.33 -9.76 13.42
CA SER A 74 -3.66 -10.95 14.20
C SER A 74 -2.93 -10.98 15.56
N ILE A 75 -1.69 -10.51 15.61
CA ILE A 75 -0.95 -10.38 16.86
C ILE A 75 -1.52 -9.22 17.68
N LEU A 76 -1.74 -8.06 17.07
CA LEU A 76 -2.22 -6.86 17.74
C LEU A 76 -3.61 -7.00 18.37
N THR A 77 -4.50 -7.83 17.80
CA THR A 77 -5.82 -8.15 18.38
C THR A 77 -5.72 -8.77 19.77
N GLY A 78 -4.67 -9.53 20.04
CA GLY A 78 -4.41 -10.12 21.36
C GLY A 78 -3.93 -9.12 22.42
N HIS A 79 -3.61 -7.87 22.01
CA HIS A 79 -3.03 -6.84 22.89
C HIS A 79 -3.92 -5.61 23.02
N THR A 80 -5.23 -5.76 22.88
CA THR A 80 -6.24 -4.73 23.10
C THR A 80 -7.48 -5.33 23.74
N THR A 81 -8.23 -4.53 24.48
CA THR A 81 -9.55 -4.91 25.00
C THR A 81 -10.69 -4.55 24.04
N THR A 82 -10.38 -3.84 22.97
CA THR A 82 -11.36 -3.39 21.95
C THR A 82 -10.96 -3.82 20.52
N PRO A 83 -10.76 -5.13 20.26
CA PRO A 83 -10.30 -5.59 18.95
C PRO A 83 -11.29 -5.29 17.82
N ASP A 84 -12.59 -5.19 18.14
CA ASP A 84 -13.66 -4.93 17.18
C ASP A 84 -14.09 -3.47 17.13
N ASP A 85 -13.38 -2.57 17.80
CA ASP A 85 -13.62 -1.12 17.75
C ASP A 85 -12.29 -0.36 17.75
N GLY A 86 -12.13 0.50 16.77
CA GLY A 86 -10.92 1.27 16.58
C GLY A 86 -11.05 2.23 15.41
N ILE A 87 -9.93 2.79 15.02
CA ILE A 87 -9.85 3.72 13.90
C ILE A 87 -8.81 3.23 12.91
N VAL A 88 -9.17 3.29 11.64
CA VAL A 88 -8.29 3.12 10.49
C VAL A 88 -8.23 4.47 9.76
N ALA A 89 -7.04 4.98 9.55
CA ALA A 89 -6.79 6.25 8.88
C ALA A 89 -6.03 6.04 7.57
N LEU A 90 -6.49 6.68 6.51
CA LEU A 90 -5.84 6.70 5.20
C LEU A 90 -5.37 8.11 4.89
N TRP A 91 -4.14 8.24 4.46
CA TRP A 91 -3.63 9.52 3.97
C TRP A 91 -4.39 9.98 2.73
N GLU A 92 -4.88 11.23 2.76
CA GLU A 92 -5.69 11.80 1.67
C GLU A 92 -4.91 12.04 0.36
N GLY A 93 -3.57 12.08 0.43
CA GLY A 93 -2.70 12.31 -0.72
C GLY A 93 -2.53 11.11 -1.68
N HIS A 94 -3.09 9.95 -1.37
CA HIS A 94 -3.15 8.86 -2.34
C HIS A 94 -4.00 9.27 -3.55
N GLY A 95 -3.37 9.41 -4.71
CA GLY A 95 -3.89 10.13 -5.87
C GLY A 95 -5.23 9.67 -6.44
N ALA A 96 -5.71 8.47 -6.13
CA ALA A 96 -6.99 7.96 -6.57
C ALA A 96 -8.04 7.84 -5.45
N LEU A 97 -7.65 8.10 -4.19
CA LEU A 97 -8.49 7.86 -3.02
C LEU A 97 -9.71 8.78 -3.01
N LEU A 98 -9.48 10.09 -3.15
CA LEU A 98 -10.54 11.10 -3.05
C LEU A 98 -11.08 11.50 -4.42
N GLY A 99 -12.39 11.69 -4.49
CA GLY A 99 -13.00 12.48 -5.57
C GLY A 99 -12.72 13.97 -5.38
N HIS A 100 -12.80 14.73 -6.47
CA HIS A 100 -12.53 16.18 -6.45
C HIS A 100 -13.30 16.93 -7.54
N MET A 101 -13.41 18.24 -7.41
CA MET A 101 -13.92 19.11 -8.48
C MET A 101 -12.81 19.39 -9.49
N GLY A 102 -12.95 18.82 -10.70
CA GLY A 102 -11.93 18.93 -11.73
C GLY A 102 -12.49 18.94 -13.16
N GLU A 103 -11.61 19.17 -14.11
CA GLU A 103 -11.93 19.21 -15.55
C GLU A 103 -11.70 17.85 -16.23
N GLY A 104 -11.01 16.94 -15.57
CA GLY A 104 -10.71 15.60 -16.04
C GLY A 104 -10.67 14.57 -14.90
N PRO A 105 -10.69 13.27 -15.23
CA PRO A 105 -10.68 12.20 -14.24
C PRO A 105 -9.40 12.21 -13.40
N SER A 106 -9.51 11.75 -12.15
CA SER A 106 -8.39 11.63 -11.22
C SER A 106 -7.37 10.58 -11.67
N ARG A 107 -7.81 9.60 -12.48
CA ARG A 107 -6.95 8.54 -13.04
C ARG A 107 -7.51 8.02 -14.36
N ALA A 108 -6.66 7.34 -15.12
CA ALA A 108 -7.04 6.62 -16.31
C ALA A 108 -6.52 5.19 -16.24
N PHE A 109 -7.31 4.24 -16.70
CA PHE A 109 -6.94 2.83 -16.75
C PHE A 109 -6.48 2.48 -18.16
N PHE A 110 -5.26 1.98 -18.27
CA PHE A 110 -4.73 1.46 -19.53
C PHE A 110 -4.66 -0.07 -19.44
N GLN A 111 -5.24 -0.74 -20.41
CA GLN A 111 -5.12 -2.19 -20.50
C GLN A 111 -3.70 -2.56 -20.98
N MET A 112 -3.07 -3.48 -20.25
CA MET A 112 -1.80 -4.09 -20.65
C MET A 112 -2.12 -5.39 -21.39
N GLY A 113 -1.45 -5.61 -22.52
CA GLY A 113 -1.64 -6.82 -23.32
C GLY A 113 -0.65 -6.84 -24.49
N ASP A 114 -0.89 -7.69 -25.48
CA ASP A 114 -0.02 -7.75 -26.66
C ASP A 114 0.00 -6.39 -27.37
N PRO A 115 1.17 -5.71 -27.46
CA PRO A 115 1.29 -4.42 -28.15
C PRO A 115 0.89 -4.48 -29.63
N ALA A 116 0.85 -5.68 -30.23
CA ALA A 116 0.44 -5.91 -31.60
C ALA A 116 -1.10 -6.02 -31.77
N ASP A 117 -1.87 -6.10 -30.66
CA ASP A 117 -3.33 -6.11 -30.72
C ASP A 117 -3.86 -4.72 -31.15
N PRO A 118 -4.45 -4.58 -32.35
CA PRO A 118 -4.92 -3.30 -32.84
C PRO A 118 -6.13 -2.77 -32.07
N VAL A 119 -6.93 -3.64 -31.45
CA VAL A 119 -8.10 -3.25 -30.65
C VAL A 119 -7.63 -2.62 -29.33
N LEU A 120 -6.67 -3.25 -28.66
CA LEU A 120 -6.05 -2.74 -27.44
C LEU A 120 -5.32 -1.42 -27.69
N ALA A 121 -4.53 -1.35 -28.77
CA ALA A 121 -3.84 -0.12 -29.18
C ALA A 121 -4.82 1.02 -29.50
N HIS A 122 -5.96 0.71 -30.14
CA HIS A 122 -7.02 1.68 -30.41
C HIS A 122 -7.66 2.18 -29.11
N HIS A 123 -8.04 1.26 -28.21
CA HIS A 123 -8.65 1.58 -26.91
C HIS A 123 -7.76 2.48 -26.07
N ASN A 124 -6.50 2.12 -25.89
CA ASN A 124 -5.54 2.92 -25.12
C ASN A 124 -5.27 4.29 -25.77
N ARG A 125 -5.28 4.39 -27.09
CA ARG A 125 -5.17 5.66 -27.82
C ARG A 125 -6.38 6.56 -27.57
N MET A 126 -7.59 6.01 -27.60
CA MET A 126 -8.82 6.75 -27.32
C MET A 126 -8.83 7.27 -25.88
N LEU A 127 -8.43 6.45 -24.91
CA LEU A 127 -8.29 6.88 -23.50
C LEU A 127 -7.25 8.00 -23.36
N GLY A 128 -6.07 7.85 -23.97
CA GLY A 128 -5.02 8.87 -23.95
C GLY A 128 -5.47 10.19 -24.59
N THR A 129 -6.24 10.14 -25.69
CA THR A 129 -6.82 11.31 -26.34
C THR A 129 -7.85 11.97 -25.41
N SER A 130 -8.76 11.19 -24.82
CA SER A 130 -9.80 11.69 -23.90
C SER A 130 -9.21 12.41 -22.70
N VAL A 131 -8.17 11.85 -22.08
CA VAL A 131 -7.44 12.48 -20.96
C VAL A 131 -6.78 13.78 -21.44
N LYS A 132 -6.10 13.77 -22.58
CA LYS A 132 -5.41 14.94 -23.14
C LYS A 132 -6.39 16.06 -23.51
N ASP A 133 -7.53 15.73 -24.11
CA ASP A 133 -8.57 16.70 -24.46
C ASP A 133 -9.21 17.33 -23.23
N ALA A 134 -9.35 16.54 -22.14
CA ALA A 134 -9.81 17.06 -20.87
C ALA A 134 -8.87 18.13 -20.29
N TRP A 135 -7.55 17.95 -20.45
CA TRP A 135 -6.53 18.88 -19.94
C TRP A 135 -6.36 20.14 -20.82
N ASN A 136 -6.66 20.04 -22.11
CA ASN A 136 -6.45 21.15 -23.06
C ASN A 136 -7.70 22.01 -23.27
N ASN A 137 -8.86 21.65 -22.73
CA ASN A 137 -10.11 22.38 -22.96
C ASN A 137 -10.34 23.44 -21.87
N VAL A 138 -9.83 24.65 -22.11
CA VAL A 138 -9.93 25.83 -21.20
C VAL A 138 -11.40 26.26 -20.91
N PHE A 139 -12.39 25.77 -21.67
CA PHE A 139 -13.80 26.10 -21.50
C PHE A 139 -14.60 24.99 -20.79
N ARG A 140 -13.95 23.91 -20.37
CA ARG A 140 -14.62 22.81 -19.67
C ARG A 140 -15.01 23.24 -18.27
N ARG A 141 -16.27 23.07 -17.92
CA ARG A 141 -16.72 23.31 -16.55
C ARG A 141 -16.16 22.21 -15.64
N LYS A 142 -15.68 22.61 -14.47
CA LYS A 142 -15.32 21.66 -13.41
C LYS A 142 -16.56 20.88 -13.01
N THR A 143 -16.43 19.57 -13.01
CA THR A 143 -17.45 18.64 -12.52
C THR A 143 -16.84 17.76 -11.46
N TRP A 144 -17.68 17.09 -10.69
CA TRP A 144 -17.19 16.10 -9.74
C TRP A 144 -16.51 14.97 -10.50
N GLN A 145 -15.31 14.65 -10.09
CA GLN A 145 -14.52 13.51 -10.56
C GLN A 145 -14.50 12.48 -9.46
N GLU A 146 -14.93 11.26 -9.76
CA GLU A 146 -15.02 10.18 -8.78
C GLU A 146 -13.61 9.69 -8.38
N GLY A 147 -13.43 9.45 -7.08
CA GLY A 147 -12.31 8.70 -6.51
C GLY A 147 -12.74 7.27 -6.15
N ILE A 148 -11.90 6.59 -5.36
CA ILE A 148 -12.29 5.33 -4.71
C ILE A 148 -13.39 5.59 -3.68
N LEU A 149 -13.28 6.68 -2.93
CA LEU A 149 -14.25 7.08 -1.91
C LEU A 149 -15.40 7.91 -2.51
N SER A 150 -16.59 7.72 -1.94
CA SER A 150 -17.76 8.51 -2.30
C SER A 150 -17.52 10.02 -2.08
N ARG A 151 -18.35 10.84 -2.73
CA ARG A 151 -18.30 12.28 -2.57
C ARG A 151 -18.46 12.72 -1.11
N GLU A 152 -19.41 12.11 -0.40
CA GLU A 152 -19.67 12.40 1.01
C GLU A 152 -18.43 12.19 1.88
N ILE A 153 -17.74 11.06 1.70
CA ILE A 153 -16.50 10.76 2.42
C ILE A 153 -15.35 11.66 1.94
N SER A 154 -15.25 11.91 0.64
CA SER A 154 -14.23 12.78 0.06
C SER A 154 -14.32 14.23 0.54
N GLU A 155 -15.51 14.72 0.89
CA GLU A 155 -15.76 16.07 1.43
C GLU A 155 -15.86 16.09 2.97
N SER A 156 -15.71 14.95 3.67
CA SER A 156 -15.81 14.85 5.13
C SER A 156 -14.61 15.51 5.85
N PRO A 157 -14.72 15.85 7.14
CA PRO A 157 -13.59 16.34 7.93
C PRO A 157 -12.41 15.35 7.99
N ARG A 158 -11.21 15.88 8.16
CA ARG A 158 -9.96 15.13 8.24
C ARG A 158 -9.40 15.11 9.66
N LEU A 159 -8.62 14.07 9.96
CA LEU A 159 -7.63 14.16 11.02
C LEU A 159 -6.42 14.90 10.45
N GLU A 160 -6.18 16.08 10.95
CA GLU A 160 -5.03 16.91 10.54
C GLU A 160 -3.83 16.60 11.44
N LEU A 161 -2.80 16.02 10.83
CA LEU A 161 -1.47 15.88 11.43
C LEU A 161 -0.50 16.86 10.75
N PRO A 162 0.66 17.17 11.34
CA PRO A 162 1.61 18.09 10.72
C PRO A 162 1.95 17.69 9.28
N GLY A 163 1.47 18.51 8.31
CA GLY A 163 1.68 18.33 6.89
C GLY A 163 0.82 17.28 6.20
N ARG A 164 -0.12 16.59 6.88
CA ARG A 164 -0.92 15.50 6.31
C ARG A 164 -2.33 15.42 6.86
N GLY A 165 -3.31 15.38 5.95
CA GLY A 165 -4.70 15.08 6.27
C GLY A 165 -5.00 13.58 6.09
N HIS A 166 -5.86 13.02 6.95
CA HIS A 166 -6.26 11.62 6.89
C HIS A 166 -7.78 11.48 6.94
N VAL A 167 -8.30 10.61 6.10
CA VAL A 167 -9.69 10.14 6.17
C VAL A 167 -9.78 9.07 7.25
N LEU A 168 -10.76 9.17 8.13
CA LEU A 168 -10.94 8.22 9.24
C LEU A 168 -12.11 7.28 8.97
N PHE A 169 -11.87 6.01 9.25
CA PHE A 169 -12.89 4.97 9.27
C PHE A 169 -12.93 4.34 10.66
N ARG A 170 -14.13 4.12 11.18
CA ARG A 170 -14.32 3.36 12.41
C ARG A 170 -14.54 1.90 12.07
N GLY A 171 -13.77 1.02 12.68
CA GLY A 171 -13.85 -0.43 12.47
C GLY A 171 -12.93 -1.18 13.41
N GLY A 172 -13.02 -2.48 13.41
CA GLY A 172 -12.18 -3.33 14.25
C GLY A 172 -10.84 -3.66 13.60
N VAL A 173 -9.79 -3.72 14.40
CA VAL A 173 -8.51 -4.26 13.95
C VAL A 173 -8.60 -5.75 13.63
N SER A 174 -9.54 -6.46 14.25
CA SER A 174 -9.86 -7.87 13.97
C SER A 174 -10.25 -8.11 12.49
N GLU A 175 -10.86 -7.12 11.84
CA GLU A 175 -11.17 -7.18 10.40
C GLU A 175 -9.89 -7.19 9.56
N LEU A 176 -8.88 -6.42 9.93
CA LEU A 176 -7.59 -6.36 9.25
C LEU A 176 -6.76 -7.64 9.45
N ALA A 177 -7.07 -8.45 10.47
CA ALA A 177 -6.40 -9.72 10.72
C ALA A 177 -6.81 -10.84 9.75
N ARG A 178 -7.81 -10.60 8.91
CA ARG A 178 -8.24 -11.56 7.89
C ARG A 178 -7.34 -11.45 6.66
N PRO A 179 -6.96 -12.57 6.02
CA PRO A 179 -6.13 -12.53 4.80
C PRO A 179 -6.77 -11.78 3.62
N ASP A 180 -8.11 -11.73 3.61
CA ASP A 180 -8.94 -11.13 2.57
C ASP A 180 -9.57 -9.79 3.01
N TRP A 181 -9.04 -9.14 4.04
CA TRP A 181 -9.57 -7.90 4.63
C TRP A 181 -9.89 -6.81 3.61
N PHE A 182 -9.08 -6.71 2.54
CA PHE A 182 -9.22 -5.70 1.50
C PHE A 182 -10.51 -5.85 0.67
N LEU A 183 -11.20 -6.99 0.75
CA LEU A 183 -12.46 -7.22 0.04
C LEU A 183 -13.65 -6.51 0.69
N ASP A 184 -13.60 -6.27 2.00
CA ASP A 184 -14.74 -5.80 2.80
C ASP A 184 -14.62 -4.34 3.27
N VAL A 185 -13.48 -3.68 3.01
CA VAL A 185 -13.25 -2.30 3.45
C VAL A 185 -13.95 -1.25 2.56
N PRO A 186 -14.37 -0.11 3.15
CA PRO A 186 -15.05 0.95 2.39
C PRO A 186 -14.19 1.59 1.29
N TRP A 187 -12.86 1.46 1.37
CA TRP A 187 -11.90 1.99 0.39
C TRP A 187 -11.35 0.93 -0.57
N ARG A 188 -12.07 -0.18 -0.75
CA ARG A 188 -11.78 -1.16 -1.81
C ARG A 188 -11.87 -0.50 -3.18
N ASP A 189 -10.88 -0.75 -4.04
CA ASP A 189 -10.80 -0.13 -5.36
C ASP A 189 -11.75 -0.78 -6.38
N ARG A 190 -13.06 -0.62 -6.16
CA ARG A 190 -14.08 -1.16 -7.07
C ARG A 190 -13.99 -0.60 -8.49
N PRO A 191 -13.67 0.70 -8.72
CA PRO A 191 -13.46 1.20 -10.07
C PRO A 191 -12.34 0.50 -10.84
N ALA A 192 -11.25 0.09 -10.18
CA ALA A 192 -10.22 -0.69 -10.86
C ALA A 192 -10.71 -2.10 -11.24
N GLU A 193 -11.49 -2.74 -10.36
CA GLU A 193 -12.09 -4.05 -10.64
C GLU A 193 -13.02 -4.02 -11.86
N GLU A 194 -13.80 -2.95 -12.04
CA GLU A 194 -14.65 -2.75 -13.21
C GLU A 194 -13.85 -2.69 -14.52
N HIS A 195 -12.56 -2.35 -14.43
CA HIS A 195 -11.60 -2.37 -15.54
C HIS A 195 -10.77 -3.65 -15.64
N GLY A 196 -11.10 -4.70 -14.84
CA GLY A 196 -10.47 -6.00 -14.90
C GLY A 196 -9.19 -6.15 -14.08
N PHE A 197 -8.92 -5.22 -13.15
CA PHE A 197 -7.84 -5.39 -12.18
C PHE A 197 -8.30 -6.29 -11.02
N ASP A 198 -7.34 -6.97 -10.41
CA ASP A 198 -7.61 -7.78 -9.22
C ASP A 198 -8.12 -6.91 -8.05
N PRO A 199 -9.01 -7.45 -7.20
CA PRO A 199 -9.48 -6.75 -6.02
C PRO A 199 -8.34 -6.26 -5.14
N SER A 200 -8.38 -4.98 -4.77
CA SER A 200 -7.35 -4.37 -3.95
C SER A 200 -7.91 -3.24 -3.08
N ALA A 201 -7.16 -2.88 -2.04
CA ALA A 201 -7.40 -1.71 -1.22
C ALA A 201 -6.04 -1.15 -0.76
N LEU A 202 -5.99 0.16 -0.53
CA LEU A 202 -4.81 0.81 0.03
C LEU A 202 -4.51 0.27 1.43
N SER A 203 -3.22 0.09 1.73
CA SER A 203 -2.79 -0.20 3.09
C SER A 203 -3.11 0.99 4.00
N PRO A 204 -3.64 0.76 5.23
CA PRO A 204 -3.85 1.84 6.18
C PRO A 204 -2.57 2.58 6.54
N SER A 205 -2.63 3.92 6.59
CA SER A 205 -1.51 4.74 7.04
C SER A 205 -1.37 4.74 8.56
N ILE A 206 -2.49 4.75 9.30
CA ILE A 206 -2.47 4.69 10.77
C ILE A 206 -3.64 3.81 11.24
N VAL A 207 -3.39 2.95 12.23
CA VAL A 207 -4.41 2.11 12.88
C VAL A 207 -4.25 2.15 14.39
N TRP A 208 -5.34 2.29 15.14
CA TRP A 208 -5.33 2.17 16.59
C TRP A 208 -6.68 1.66 17.13
N PRO A 209 -6.71 0.84 18.19
CA PRO A 209 -7.94 0.38 18.84
C PRO A 209 -8.56 1.51 19.70
N ALA A 210 -9.83 1.38 20.03
CA ALA A 210 -10.55 2.39 20.82
C ALA A 210 -9.95 2.61 22.22
N ASP A 211 -9.37 1.57 22.85
CA ASP A 211 -8.67 1.66 24.13
C ASP A 211 -7.25 2.27 24.01
N ARG A 212 -6.77 2.52 22.79
CA ARG A 212 -5.44 3.10 22.50
C ARG A 212 -4.27 2.30 23.08
N ALA A 213 -4.44 0.99 23.22
CA ALA A 213 -3.39 0.12 23.74
C ALA A 213 -2.13 0.11 22.87
N TRP A 214 -2.27 0.38 21.58
CA TRP A 214 -1.19 0.46 20.60
C TRP A 214 -1.55 1.35 19.41
N VAL A 215 -0.56 1.69 18.61
CA VAL A 215 -0.70 2.37 17.31
C VAL A 215 0.22 1.75 16.27
N LEU A 216 -0.28 1.52 15.06
CA LEU A 216 0.47 1.13 13.88
C LEU A 216 0.52 2.34 12.94
N VAL A 217 1.69 2.65 12.40
CA VAL A 217 1.92 3.76 11.46
C VAL A 217 2.77 3.29 10.29
N SER A 218 2.20 3.34 9.09
CA SER A 218 2.92 3.23 7.82
C SER A 218 3.01 4.62 7.21
N GLU A 219 4.11 5.31 7.52
CA GLU A 219 4.33 6.68 7.05
C GLU A 219 4.65 6.68 5.56
N VAL A 220 3.96 7.50 4.78
CA VAL A 220 3.97 7.47 3.31
C VAL A 220 5.32 7.75 2.64
N ASP A 221 6.27 8.32 3.39
CA ASP A 221 7.63 8.58 2.90
C ASP A 221 8.63 7.51 3.40
N TYR A 222 8.17 6.47 4.11
CA TYR A 222 9.02 5.40 4.61
C TYR A 222 8.63 4.04 4.03
N ASP A 223 9.62 3.21 3.86
CA ASP A 223 9.50 1.82 3.40
C ASP A 223 9.33 0.81 4.55
N SER A 224 9.08 1.32 5.75
CA SER A 224 8.89 0.53 6.97
C SER A 224 7.67 0.99 7.77
N THR A 225 7.07 0.05 8.53
CA THR A 225 5.95 0.32 9.43
C THR A 225 6.45 0.35 10.87
N VAL A 226 6.02 1.36 11.63
CA VAL A 226 6.35 1.53 13.05
C VAL A 226 5.15 1.19 13.91
N ILE A 227 5.36 0.40 14.97
CA ILE A 227 4.29 0.02 15.90
C ILE A 227 4.71 0.38 17.32
N GLY A 228 3.87 1.17 17.99
CA GLY A 228 4.06 1.56 19.38
C GLY A 228 3.02 0.92 20.29
N GLY A 229 3.45 0.39 21.45
CA GLY A 229 2.54 -0.23 22.41
C GLY A 229 3.28 -0.81 23.61
N SER A 230 2.68 -1.78 24.30
CA SER A 230 3.27 -2.43 25.45
C SER A 230 4.53 -3.22 25.08
N ARG A 231 5.46 -3.34 26.03
CA ARG A 231 6.69 -4.16 25.85
C ARG A 231 6.37 -5.62 25.52
N GLU A 232 5.31 -6.17 26.11
CA GLU A 232 4.85 -7.54 25.85
C GLU A 232 4.39 -7.70 24.40
N MET A 233 3.64 -6.75 23.88
CA MET A 233 3.18 -6.71 22.48
C MET A 233 4.38 -6.61 21.53
N ILE A 234 5.33 -5.70 21.79
CA ILE A 234 6.54 -5.55 20.96
C ILE A 234 7.35 -6.86 20.95
N ALA A 235 7.51 -7.51 22.12
CA ALA A 235 8.18 -8.80 22.19
C ALA A 235 7.47 -9.89 21.36
N ALA A 236 6.14 -9.89 21.33
CA ALA A 236 5.37 -10.83 20.51
C ALA A 236 5.59 -10.59 19.02
N LEU A 237 5.62 -9.33 18.56
CA LEU A 237 5.91 -8.98 17.17
C LEU A 237 7.33 -9.38 16.76
N VAL A 238 8.32 -9.11 17.60
CA VAL A 238 9.73 -9.44 17.32
C VAL A 238 9.98 -10.97 17.35
N ALA A 239 9.21 -11.71 18.14
CA ALA A 239 9.31 -13.17 18.21
C ALA A 239 8.58 -13.91 17.07
N ALA A 240 7.77 -13.22 16.27
CA ALA A 240 7.02 -13.85 15.18
C ALA A 240 7.95 -14.22 14.02
N SER A 241 8.08 -15.50 13.71
CA SER A 241 9.03 -16.02 12.71
C SER A 241 8.74 -15.57 11.28
N ASP A 242 7.49 -15.21 11.01
CA ASP A 242 7.00 -14.80 9.69
C ASP A 242 7.04 -13.26 9.51
N LEU A 243 7.51 -12.54 10.52
CA LEU A 243 7.76 -11.10 10.49
C LEU A 243 9.25 -10.81 10.62
N GLU A 244 9.68 -9.77 9.94
CA GLU A 244 11.00 -9.19 10.16
C GLU A 244 10.84 -7.88 10.92
N ALA A 245 10.86 -7.97 12.24
CA ALA A 245 10.63 -6.86 13.16
C ALA A 245 11.81 -6.68 14.12
N LEU A 246 12.16 -5.44 14.42
CA LEU A 246 13.21 -5.08 15.38
C LEU A 246 12.66 -4.04 16.37
N GLU A 247 13.05 -4.19 17.64
CA GLU A 247 12.75 -3.19 18.67
C GLU A 247 13.58 -1.92 18.44
N ILE A 248 12.91 -0.76 18.43
CA ILE A 248 13.55 0.56 18.45
C ILE A 248 13.80 0.90 19.92
N PRO A 249 15.07 1.16 20.32
CA PRO A 249 15.44 1.42 21.72
C PRO A 249 14.92 2.76 22.27
#